data_5120d923aac8116d7fd40c4bfc46359b
#
_entry.id   5120d923aac8116d7fd40c4bfc46359b
#
_cell.length_a   1.000
_cell.length_b   1.000
_cell.length_c   1.000
_cell.angle_alpha   90.00
_cell.angle_beta   90.00
_cell.angle_gamma   90.00
#
_symmetry.space_group_name_H-M   'P 1'
#
loop_
_entity.id
_entity.type
_entity.pdbx_description
1 polymer ?
#
loop_
_entity_poly.entity_id
_entity_poly.type
_entity_poly.pdbx_seq_one_letter_code
_entity_poly.pdbx_strand_id
1 'polypeptide(L)'
;MPDITLSEDDYLGKIGAEKPTKSRRRKIRSISSGNKSLKKNINLFAALDLGSNNCRLLIARPTDEGFSVIDSYSKVVRLGEGLSTTGLLSNNSMNAAIEALKICAKKIKYHRVKRWRCITTEACRKASNGKDFLDRVKKETDLSLEIISPRVESRLAVMGCINLIDTTKNVALVVDIGGASTELSWVDVRRLKDESASTKIYRPPISAWASLPIGVVTLSERIPELENRTLCYETMKSVVRDEINKSGCKNRFVNTFKEGKGHIIGTSGTITSLAGIHLKLPYYQRDKVDGLWLRTSDAIKVSRHMSSLSPAERAKEPCIGEERANLLVAGCAITDVICETWPAKIIRVADRGLREGMLMGLMQQRQKVKIMNGL
;
A
#
# COMPACT_ATOMS: atom_id res chain seq x y z
N MET A 1 -3.19 49.79 9.69
CA MET A 1 -1.86 49.40 9.22
C MET A 1 -2.06 48.38 8.13
N PRO A 2 -1.42 48.54 6.96
CA PRO A 2 -2.03 48.18 5.69
C PRO A 2 -1.87 46.73 5.30
N ASP A 3 -2.90 46.23 4.62
CA ASP A 3 -2.95 45.03 3.76
C ASP A 3 -1.85 45.05 2.71
N ILE A 4 -1.22 43.90 2.52
CA ILE A 4 -0.42 43.63 1.32
C ILE A 4 -1.04 42.43 0.63
N THR A 5 -1.93 42.72 -0.31
CA THR A 5 -2.36 41.77 -1.37
C THR A 5 -1.28 41.75 -2.43
N LEU A 6 -0.67 40.60 -2.66
CA LEU A 6 0.15 40.34 -3.84
C LEU A 6 -0.71 39.65 -4.92
N SER A 7 -0.73 40.26 -6.09
CA SER A 7 -1.50 39.89 -7.28
C SER A 7 -0.84 38.78 -8.08
N GLU A 8 -1.68 37.98 -8.78
CA GLU A 8 -1.37 36.78 -9.55
C GLU A 8 -0.64 36.97 -10.90
N ASP A 9 0.03 38.12 -11.20
CA ASP A 9 0.45 38.44 -12.57
C ASP A 9 1.99 38.42 -12.86
N ASP A 10 2.83 37.84 -12.02
CA ASP A 10 4.30 37.94 -12.19
C ASP A 10 5.04 36.63 -12.58
N TYR A 11 4.40 35.65 -13.23
CA TYR A 11 5.10 34.42 -13.69
C TYR A 11 4.84 34.04 -15.15
N LEU A 12 4.89 35.02 -16.08
CA LEU A 12 4.99 34.72 -17.51
C LEU A 12 5.99 35.66 -18.19
N GLY A 13 7.24 35.24 -18.27
CA GLY A 13 8.28 35.98 -18.96
C GLY A 13 9.46 35.13 -19.40
N LYS A 14 9.51 34.83 -20.72
CA LYS A 14 10.68 34.52 -21.54
C LYS A 14 11.23 33.10 -21.55
N ILE A 15 10.81 32.32 -22.57
CA ILE A 15 11.66 31.34 -23.23
C ILE A 15 11.72 31.72 -24.72
N GLY A 16 12.86 32.32 -25.14
CA GLY A 16 13.17 32.60 -26.51
C GLY A 16 13.63 31.34 -27.24
N ALA A 17 13.09 31.15 -28.46
CA ALA A 17 13.48 30.09 -29.38
C ALA A 17 14.79 30.47 -30.12
N GLU A 18 15.85 29.69 -29.94
CA GLU A 18 17.02 29.75 -30.84
C GLU A 18 17.04 28.55 -31.79
N LYS A 19 17.21 28.86 -33.09
CA LYS A 19 17.36 27.92 -34.22
C LYS A 19 18.77 27.31 -34.24
N PRO A 20 18.96 26.05 -34.67
CA PRO A 20 20.27 25.42 -34.68
C PRO A 20 21.10 25.86 -35.89
N THR A 21 22.30 26.36 -35.63
CA THR A 21 23.35 26.65 -36.63
C THR A 21 24.13 25.38 -36.98
N LYS A 22 24.35 25.16 -38.27
CA LYS A 22 25.19 24.10 -38.85
C LYS A 22 26.66 24.32 -38.50
N SER A 23 27.35 23.34 -37.94
CA SER A 23 28.80 23.33 -37.82
C SER A 23 29.42 21.94 -37.98
N ARG A 24 30.15 21.82 -39.08
CA ARG A 24 31.34 21.02 -39.36
C ARG A 24 31.56 19.64 -38.73
N ARG A 25 31.41 18.62 -39.60
CA ARG A 25 31.97 17.26 -39.44
C ARG A 25 33.48 17.32 -39.19
N ARG A 26 33.95 16.95 -38.01
CA ARG A 26 35.33 16.49 -37.76
C ARG A 26 35.33 14.97 -37.64
N LYS A 27 36.05 14.29 -38.58
CA LYS A 27 36.40 12.87 -38.48
C LYS A 27 37.24 12.65 -37.21
N ILE A 28 36.73 11.91 -36.26
CA ILE A 28 37.54 11.38 -35.17
C ILE A 28 37.74 9.88 -35.41
N ARG A 29 39.01 9.51 -35.46
CA ARG A 29 39.53 8.16 -35.62
C ARG A 29 39.02 7.25 -34.50
N SER A 30 38.58 6.06 -34.89
CA SER A 30 38.27 4.97 -33.99
C SER A 30 39.52 4.56 -33.20
N ILE A 31 39.51 4.80 -31.91
CA ILE A 31 40.37 4.09 -30.96
C ILE A 31 39.47 3.04 -30.31
N SER A 32 39.63 1.79 -30.75
CA SER A 32 39.09 0.63 -30.14
C SER A 32 39.84 0.35 -28.82
N SER A 33 39.40 0.94 -27.73
CA SER A 33 39.78 0.48 -26.39
C SER A 33 38.60 -0.24 -25.78
N GLY A 34 38.76 -1.55 -25.64
CA GLY A 34 37.78 -2.42 -25.09
C GLY A 34 37.39 -2.04 -23.65
N ASN A 35 36.29 -1.36 -23.51
CA ASN A 35 35.65 -1.22 -22.24
C ASN A 35 34.64 -2.38 -22.10
N LYS A 36 35.14 -3.56 -21.68
CA LYS A 36 34.31 -4.59 -21.06
C LYS A 36 33.74 -3.95 -19.80
N SER A 37 32.63 -3.22 -19.93
CA SER A 37 31.82 -2.84 -18.79
C SER A 37 31.49 -4.14 -18.06
N LEU A 38 32.11 -4.36 -16.91
CA LEU A 38 31.67 -5.33 -15.92
C LEU A 38 30.17 -5.12 -15.75
N LYS A 39 29.35 -5.99 -16.38
CA LYS A 39 27.94 -6.13 -16.07
C LYS A 39 27.90 -6.51 -14.60
N LYS A 40 27.83 -5.49 -13.71
CA LYS A 40 27.54 -5.71 -12.30
C LYS A 40 26.31 -6.61 -12.27
N ASN A 41 26.47 -7.83 -11.75
CA ASN A 41 25.39 -8.79 -11.60
C ASN A 41 24.33 -8.13 -10.70
N ILE A 42 23.39 -7.40 -11.31
CA ILE A 42 22.34 -6.67 -10.59
C ILE A 42 21.38 -7.72 -10.08
N ASN A 43 21.48 -8.03 -8.77
CA ASN A 43 20.55 -8.95 -8.17
C ASN A 43 19.21 -8.25 -8.00
N LEU A 44 18.21 -8.73 -8.74
CA LEU A 44 16.83 -8.32 -8.59
C LEU A 44 16.14 -9.15 -7.50
N PHE A 45 15.20 -8.51 -6.83
CA PHE A 45 14.35 -9.08 -5.79
C PHE A 45 12.90 -8.91 -6.19
N ALA A 46 12.04 -9.86 -5.78
CA ALA A 46 10.60 -9.75 -5.99
C ALA A 46 9.82 -10.01 -4.72
N ALA A 47 8.74 -9.26 -4.56
CA ALA A 47 7.73 -9.45 -3.54
C ALA A 47 6.36 -9.64 -4.21
N LEU A 48 5.73 -10.78 -3.96
CA LEU A 48 4.40 -11.11 -4.43
C LEU A 48 3.46 -11.19 -3.22
N ASP A 49 2.36 -10.48 -3.31
CA ASP A 49 1.29 -10.43 -2.32
C ASP A 49 -0.02 -10.86 -3.00
N LEU A 50 -0.57 -11.99 -2.57
CA LEU A 50 -1.90 -12.46 -2.93
C LEU A 50 -2.86 -12.20 -1.78
N GLY A 51 -3.45 -11.03 -1.78
CA GLY A 51 -4.46 -10.63 -0.81
C GLY A 51 -5.86 -11.15 -1.14
N SER A 52 -6.84 -10.82 -0.30
CA SER A 52 -8.24 -11.22 -0.50
C SER A 52 -8.89 -10.58 -1.72
N ASN A 53 -8.41 -9.42 -2.17
CA ASN A 53 -8.96 -8.73 -3.35
C ASN A 53 -8.00 -8.68 -4.54
N ASN A 54 -6.70 -8.53 -4.29
CA ASN A 54 -5.71 -8.25 -5.34
C ASN A 54 -4.56 -9.25 -5.32
N CYS A 55 -4.03 -9.57 -6.51
CA CYS A 55 -2.71 -10.16 -6.72
C CYS A 55 -1.74 -9.06 -7.15
N ARG A 56 -0.66 -8.86 -6.39
CA ARG A 56 0.30 -7.78 -6.63
C ARG A 56 1.74 -8.29 -6.62
N LEU A 57 2.52 -7.91 -7.64
CA LEU A 57 3.96 -8.20 -7.73
C LEU A 57 4.74 -6.89 -7.78
N LEU A 58 5.88 -6.86 -7.12
CA LEU A 58 6.87 -5.79 -7.22
C LEU A 58 8.25 -6.39 -7.44
N ILE A 59 8.94 -5.99 -8.50
CA ILE A 59 10.32 -6.38 -8.80
C ILE A 59 11.20 -5.15 -8.67
N ALA A 60 12.28 -5.25 -7.88
CA ALA A 60 13.13 -4.13 -7.56
C ALA A 60 14.60 -4.50 -7.49
N ARG A 61 15.46 -3.49 -7.65
CA ARG A 61 16.90 -3.57 -7.39
C ARG A 61 17.27 -2.73 -6.17
N PRO A 62 18.23 -3.16 -5.34
CA PRO A 62 18.76 -2.34 -4.26
C PRO A 62 19.42 -1.06 -4.79
N THR A 63 19.25 0.03 -4.04
CA THR A 63 19.99 1.28 -4.17
C THR A 63 20.56 1.67 -2.81
N ASP A 64 21.41 2.68 -2.75
CA ASP A 64 21.99 3.17 -1.49
C ASP A 64 20.91 3.77 -0.57
N GLU A 65 19.86 4.34 -1.14
CA GLU A 65 18.74 4.95 -0.43
C GLU A 65 17.54 4.00 -0.21
N GLY A 66 17.68 2.71 -0.58
CA GLY A 66 16.61 1.72 -0.46
C GLY A 66 16.50 0.80 -1.68
N PHE A 67 15.56 1.04 -2.57
CA PHE A 67 15.42 0.27 -3.81
C PHE A 67 14.75 1.07 -4.93
N SER A 68 15.04 0.68 -6.17
CA SER A 68 14.39 1.20 -7.38
C SER A 68 13.50 0.12 -7.98
N VAL A 69 12.25 0.46 -8.28
CA VAL A 69 11.29 -0.44 -8.94
C VAL A 69 11.71 -0.66 -10.40
N ILE A 70 11.73 -1.92 -10.82
CA ILE A 70 12.06 -2.33 -12.20
C ILE A 70 10.80 -2.73 -12.94
N ASP A 71 9.87 -3.43 -12.28
CA ASP A 71 8.61 -3.88 -12.87
C ASP A 71 7.58 -4.11 -11.76
N SER A 72 6.31 -3.99 -12.11
CA SER A 72 5.21 -4.24 -11.21
C SER A 72 4.04 -4.89 -11.95
N TYR A 73 3.18 -5.55 -11.18
CA TYR A 73 1.92 -6.08 -11.69
C TYR A 73 0.86 -5.98 -10.59
N SER A 74 -0.36 -5.64 -10.98
CA SER A 74 -1.51 -5.63 -10.08
C SER A 74 -2.76 -6.07 -10.85
N LYS A 75 -3.51 -7.01 -10.27
CA LYS A 75 -4.78 -7.51 -10.82
C LYS A 75 -5.76 -7.74 -9.70
N VAL A 76 -6.99 -7.26 -9.87
CA VAL A 76 -8.11 -7.63 -9.01
C VAL A 76 -8.49 -9.08 -9.31
N VAL A 77 -8.50 -9.93 -8.30
CA VAL A 77 -8.79 -11.38 -8.42
C VAL A 77 -9.94 -11.81 -7.52
N ARG A 78 -10.35 -10.94 -6.56
CA ARG A 78 -11.46 -11.15 -5.63
C ARG A 78 -11.43 -12.52 -4.94
N LEU A 79 -10.23 -12.97 -4.53
CA LEU A 79 -10.04 -14.30 -3.95
C LEU A 79 -10.91 -14.56 -2.72
N GLY A 80 -11.17 -13.52 -1.92
CA GLY A 80 -11.99 -13.60 -0.71
C GLY A 80 -13.49 -13.35 -0.93
N GLU A 81 -13.96 -13.17 -2.17
CA GLU A 81 -15.38 -12.94 -2.45
C GLU A 81 -16.22 -14.16 -2.05
N GLY A 82 -17.29 -13.93 -1.27
CA GLY A 82 -18.19 -14.96 -0.76
C GLY A 82 -17.63 -15.84 0.35
N LEU A 83 -16.35 -15.66 0.72
CA LEU A 83 -15.69 -16.46 1.75
C LEU A 83 -16.35 -16.32 3.14
N SER A 84 -16.81 -15.10 3.47
CA SER A 84 -17.48 -14.82 4.75
C SER A 84 -18.77 -15.64 4.94
N THR A 85 -19.44 -16.00 3.86
CA THR A 85 -20.69 -16.76 3.86
C THR A 85 -20.47 -18.27 3.70
N THR A 86 -19.55 -18.66 2.80
CA THR A 86 -19.39 -20.07 2.40
C THR A 86 -18.28 -20.79 3.16
N GLY A 87 -17.30 -20.07 3.71
CA GLY A 87 -16.09 -20.64 4.29
C GLY A 87 -15.12 -21.22 3.24
N LEU A 88 -15.40 -21.02 1.94
CA LEU A 88 -14.65 -21.61 0.81
C LEU A 88 -14.22 -20.51 -0.18
N LEU A 89 -13.03 -20.68 -0.77
CA LEU A 89 -12.65 -19.95 -1.98
C LEU A 89 -13.44 -20.50 -3.16
N SER A 90 -14.05 -19.64 -3.95
CA SER A 90 -14.81 -20.04 -5.14
C SER A 90 -13.87 -20.51 -6.27
N ASN A 91 -14.33 -21.44 -7.11
CA ASN A 91 -13.55 -21.89 -8.27
C ASN A 91 -13.20 -20.73 -9.22
N ASN A 92 -14.12 -19.80 -9.41
CA ASN A 92 -13.91 -18.64 -10.29
C ASN A 92 -12.79 -17.75 -9.77
N SER A 93 -12.82 -17.41 -8.47
CA SER A 93 -11.78 -16.56 -7.86
C SER A 93 -10.42 -17.28 -7.78
N MET A 94 -10.40 -18.60 -7.50
CA MET A 94 -9.18 -19.39 -7.56
C MET A 94 -8.57 -19.40 -8.97
N ASN A 95 -9.38 -19.59 -10.03
CA ASN A 95 -8.91 -19.54 -11.41
C ASN A 95 -8.36 -18.17 -11.79
N ALA A 96 -9.07 -17.08 -11.44
CA ALA A 96 -8.60 -15.71 -11.66
C ALA A 96 -7.27 -15.42 -10.96
N ALA A 97 -7.10 -15.91 -9.72
CA ALA A 97 -5.86 -15.78 -8.97
C ALA A 97 -4.72 -16.56 -9.63
N ILE A 98 -4.94 -17.82 -10.08
CA ILE A 98 -3.94 -18.64 -10.76
C ILE A 98 -3.48 -17.98 -12.07
N GLU A 99 -4.39 -17.43 -12.88
CA GLU A 99 -4.00 -16.73 -14.11
C GLU A 99 -3.14 -15.50 -13.80
N ALA A 100 -3.46 -14.73 -12.76
CA ALA A 100 -2.64 -13.61 -12.32
C ALA A 100 -1.25 -14.08 -11.83
N LEU A 101 -1.19 -15.21 -11.08
CA LEU A 101 0.05 -15.78 -10.59
C LEU A 101 0.92 -16.34 -11.73
N LYS A 102 0.35 -16.91 -12.79
CA LYS A 102 1.08 -17.31 -14.00
C LYS A 102 1.80 -16.13 -14.66
N ILE A 103 1.15 -14.96 -14.70
CA ILE A 103 1.78 -13.74 -15.22
C ILE A 103 2.93 -13.32 -14.28
N CYS A 104 2.72 -13.35 -12.96
CA CYS A 104 3.77 -13.05 -12.00
C CYS A 104 4.98 -13.97 -12.14
N ALA A 105 4.77 -15.29 -12.27
CA ALA A 105 5.84 -16.27 -12.49
C ALA A 105 6.63 -15.97 -13.78
N LYS A 106 5.94 -15.67 -14.89
CA LYS A 106 6.58 -15.27 -16.15
C LYS A 106 7.44 -14.01 -15.97
N LYS A 107 6.96 -12.97 -15.26
CA LYS A 107 7.74 -11.76 -14.99
C LYS A 107 8.97 -12.03 -14.11
N ILE A 108 8.85 -12.81 -13.04
CA ILE A 108 9.96 -13.24 -12.17
C ILE A 108 11.04 -13.95 -13.00
N LYS A 109 10.64 -14.90 -13.87
CA LYS A 109 11.54 -15.62 -14.77
C LYS A 109 12.18 -14.70 -15.81
N TYR A 110 11.39 -13.84 -16.47
CA TYR A 110 11.87 -12.91 -17.50
C TYR A 110 12.94 -11.97 -16.96
N HIS A 111 12.73 -11.39 -15.79
CA HIS A 111 13.70 -10.51 -15.13
C HIS A 111 14.85 -11.28 -14.44
N ARG A 112 14.87 -12.61 -14.50
CA ARG A 112 15.90 -13.47 -13.86
C ARG A 112 16.10 -13.12 -12.39
N VAL A 113 14.98 -12.88 -11.68
CA VAL A 113 15.00 -12.56 -10.25
C VAL A 113 15.70 -13.67 -9.48
N LYS A 114 16.61 -13.31 -8.56
CA LYS A 114 17.41 -14.28 -7.78
C LYS A 114 16.78 -14.66 -6.45
N ARG A 115 16.03 -13.74 -5.86
CA ARG A 115 15.35 -13.96 -4.58
C ARG A 115 13.97 -13.33 -4.62
N TRP A 116 12.98 -14.09 -4.20
CA TRP A 116 11.61 -13.61 -4.09
C TRP A 116 10.95 -14.16 -2.84
N ARG A 117 9.91 -13.48 -2.40
CA ARG A 117 8.99 -13.95 -1.38
C ARG A 117 7.57 -13.79 -1.91
N CYS A 118 6.79 -14.85 -1.82
CA CYS A 118 5.40 -14.89 -2.23
C CYS A 118 4.57 -15.19 -0.99
N ILE A 119 3.65 -14.30 -0.65
CA ILE A 119 2.78 -14.46 0.51
C ILE A 119 1.31 -14.46 0.11
N THR A 120 0.49 -14.99 0.99
CA THR A 120 -0.95 -14.83 0.97
C THR A 120 -1.46 -14.59 2.40
N THR A 121 -2.63 -13.97 2.51
CA THR A 121 -3.13 -13.43 3.77
C THR A 121 -4.48 -14.05 4.16
N GLU A 122 -5.41 -13.26 4.63
CA GLU A 122 -6.65 -13.65 5.29
C GLU A 122 -7.51 -14.64 4.49
N ALA A 123 -7.66 -14.46 3.17
CA ALA A 123 -8.53 -15.33 2.38
C ALA A 123 -8.07 -16.80 2.42
N CYS A 124 -6.78 -17.07 2.16
CA CYS A 124 -6.25 -18.43 2.23
C CYS A 124 -6.15 -18.95 3.66
N ARG A 125 -5.96 -18.06 4.63
CA ARG A 125 -5.86 -18.41 6.06
C ARG A 125 -7.19 -18.90 6.63
N LYS A 126 -8.33 -18.31 6.19
CA LYS A 126 -9.68 -18.64 6.66
C LYS A 126 -10.37 -19.73 5.89
N ALA A 127 -10.06 -19.88 4.61
CA ALA A 127 -10.75 -20.82 3.75
C ALA A 127 -10.41 -22.29 4.10
N SER A 128 -11.42 -23.14 4.23
CA SER A 128 -11.24 -24.57 4.47
C SER A 128 -10.53 -25.30 3.30
N ASN A 129 -10.70 -24.81 2.05
CA ASN A 129 -10.00 -25.29 0.85
C ASN A 129 -8.72 -24.48 0.53
N GLY A 130 -8.24 -23.65 1.48
CA GLY A 130 -7.05 -22.80 1.27
C GLY A 130 -5.79 -23.61 0.95
N LYS A 131 -5.59 -24.77 1.63
CA LYS A 131 -4.45 -25.65 1.37
C LYS A 131 -4.48 -26.24 -0.03
N ASP A 132 -5.63 -26.75 -0.47
CA ASP A 132 -5.79 -27.33 -1.81
C ASP A 132 -5.51 -26.29 -2.90
N PHE A 133 -5.95 -25.05 -2.66
CA PHE A 133 -5.61 -23.92 -3.54
C PHE A 133 -4.10 -23.65 -3.61
N LEU A 134 -3.37 -23.69 -2.49
CA LEU A 134 -1.92 -23.48 -2.48
C LEU A 134 -1.18 -24.60 -3.22
N ASP A 135 -1.60 -25.86 -3.06
CA ASP A 135 -1.03 -27.00 -3.76
C ASP A 135 -1.27 -26.87 -5.27
N ARG A 136 -2.45 -26.43 -5.67
CA ARG A 136 -2.79 -26.12 -7.05
C ARG A 136 -1.94 -24.97 -7.60
N VAL A 137 -1.73 -23.89 -6.86
CA VAL A 137 -0.84 -22.79 -7.24
C VAL A 137 0.57 -23.30 -7.49
N LYS A 138 1.12 -24.10 -6.58
CA LYS A 138 2.47 -24.65 -6.72
C LYS A 138 2.59 -25.51 -7.98
N LYS A 139 1.59 -26.36 -8.25
CA LYS A 139 1.56 -27.23 -9.43
C LYS A 139 1.49 -26.46 -10.74
N GLU A 140 0.66 -25.39 -10.81
CA GLU A 140 0.39 -24.70 -12.06
C GLU A 140 1.35 -23.52 -12.35
N THR A 141 2.03 -22.98 -11.33
CA THR A 141 2.84 -21.75 -11.48
C THR A 141 4.29 -21.90 -11.02
N ASP A 142 4.62 -23.01 -10.34
CA ASP A 142 5.89 -23.23 -9.61
C ASP A 142 6.17 -22.22 -8.48
N LEU A 143 5.24 -21.33 -8.17
CA LEU A 143 5.34 -20.42 -7.03
C LEU A 143 4.89 -21.12 -5.74
N SER A 144 5.63 -20.92 -4.66
CA SER A 144 5.21 -21.35 -3.32
C SER A 144 4.73 -20.12 -2.54
N LEU A 145 3.45 -20.11 -2.19
CA LEU A 145 2.86 -19.06 -1.37
C LEU A 145 2.94 -19.43 0.11
N GLU A 146 3.42 -18.50 0.93
CA GLU A 146 3.44 -18.60 2.38
C GLU A 146 2.20 -17.95 2.97
N ILE A 147 1.39 -18.65 3.75
CA ILE A 147 0.32 -18.02 4.54
C ILE A 147 0.97 -17.32 5.73
N ILE A 148 0.85 -15.99 5.79
CA ILE A 148 1.40 -15.22 6.90
C ILE A 148 0.33 -14.94 7.96
N SER A 149 0.77 -14.81 9.22
CA SER A 149 -0.12 -14.40 10.31
C SER A 149 -0.41 -12.90 10.26
N PRO A 150 -1.53 -12.42 10.87
CA PRO A 150 -1.85 -10.99 10.96
C PRO A 150 -0.72 -10.16 11.60
N ARG A 151 0.01 -10.74 12.57
CA ARG A 151 1.17 -10.09 13.19
C ARG A 151 2.33 -9.87 12.21
N VAL A 152 2.59 -10.84 11.33
CA VAL A 152 3.62 -10.71 10.28
C VAL A 152 3.17 -9.69 9.24
N GLU A 153 1.89 -9.72 8.85
CA GLU A 153 1.26 -8.77 7.94
C GLU A 153 1.42 -7.33 8.45
N SER A 154 0.96 -7.05 9.68
CA SER A 154 1.15 -5.76 10.36
C SER A 154 2.61 -5.30 10.38
N ARG A 155 3.56 -6.19 10.72
CA ARG A 155 4.97 -5.85 10.74
C ARG A 155 5.52 -5.47 9.37
N LEU A 156 5.14 -6.22 8.33
CA LEU A 156 5.57 -5.92 6.96
C LEU A 156 4.99 -4.58 6.45
N ALA A 157 3.73 -4.28 6.77
CA ALA A 157 3.11 -2.99 6.44
C ALA A 157 3.88 -1.83 7.11
N VAL A 158 4.19 -1.95 8.41
CA VAL A 158 5.00 -0.95 9.12
C VAL A 158 6.38 -0.80 8.49
N MET A 159 7.07 -1.90 8.18
CA MET A 159 8.38 -1.87 7.51
C MET A 159 8.32 -1.11 6.19
N GLY A 160 7.28 -1.33 5.37
CA GLY A 160 7.09 -0.63 4.11
C GLY A 160 6.87 0.88 4.26
N CYS A 161 6.28 1.30 5.38
CA CYS A 161 5.92 2.69 5.65
C CYS A 161 6.89 3.43 6.57
N ILE A 162 7.94 2.77 7.08
CA ILE A 162 8.77 3.30 8.17
C ILE A 162 9.40 4.67 7.87
N ASN A 163 9.79 4.91 6.63
CA ASN A 163 10.40 6.18 6.19
C ASN A 163 9.37 7.33 6.06
N LEU A 164 8.06 7.04 6.21
CA LEU A 164 6.99 8.04 6.21
C LEU A 164 6.59 8.46 7.62
N ILE A 165 7.16 7.85 8.65
CA ILE A 165 6.86 8.18 10.04
C ILE A 165 7.39 9.59 10.37
N ASP A 166 6.48 10.43 10.88
CA ASP A 166 6.84 11.76 11.41
C ASP A 166 7.57 11.58 12.75
N THR A 167 8.88 11.77 12.72
CA THR A 167 9.73 11.61 13.90
C THR A 167 9.55 12.71 14.95
N THR A 168 8.77 13.75 14.69
CA THR A 168 8.43 14.79 15.68
C THR A 168 7.33 14.32 16.65
N LYS A 169 6.61 13.25 16.32
CA LYS A 169 5.55 12.66 17.14
C LYS A 169 6.08 11.59 18.11
N ASN A 170 5.21 11.18 19.03
CA ASN A 170 5.52 10.12 20.00
C ASN A 170 5.04 8.74 19.51
N VAL A 171 3.90 8.70 18.81
CA VAL A 171 3.26 7.48 18.33
C VAL A 171 2.82 7.66 16.88
N ALA A 172 3.10 6.66 16.04
CA ALA A 172 2.52 6.55 14.71
C ALA A 172 1.54 5.35 14.69
N LEU A 173 0.32 5.57 14.24
CA LEU A 173 -0.65 4.52 13.94
C LEU A 173 -0.57 4.21 12.44
N VAL A 174 -0.01 3.06 12.09
CA VAL A 174 -0.04 2.54 10.72
C VAL A 174 -1.32 1.74 10.54
N VAL A 175 -2.12 2.13 9.57
CA VAL A 175 -3.42 1.55 9.22
C VAL A 175 -3.31 0.93 7.84
N ASP A 176 -3.50 -0.39 7.75
CA ASP A 176 -3.55 -1.12 6.47
C ASP A 176 -4.97 -1.68 6.27
N ILE A 177 -5.72 -1.06 5.36
CA ILE A 177 -7.10 -1.46 5.05
C ILE A 177 -7.07 -2.47 3.90
N GLY A 178 -7.12 -3.75 4.25
CA GLY A 178 -7.16 -4.85 3.30
C GLY A 178 -8.56 -5.18 2.76
N GLY A 179 -8.65 -6.27 1.98
CA GLY A 179 -9.95 -6.76 1.48
C GLY A 179 -10.81 -7.39 2.57
N ALA A 180 -10.21 -8.25 3.39
CA ALA A 180 -10.93 -9.03 4.40
C ALA A 180 -10.60 -8.64 5.85
N SER A 181 -9.52 -7.92 6.09
CA SER A 181 -9.09 -7.45 7.41
C SER A 181 -8.54 -6.04 7.35
N THR A 182 -8.42 -5.41 8.52
CA THR A 182 -7.76 -4.11 8.71
C THR A 182 -6.75 -4.24 9.84
N GLU A 183 -5.49 -3.99 9.54
CA GLU A 183 -4.40 -4.05 10.50
C GLU A 183 -4.12 -2.67 11.07
N LEU A 184 -4.05 -2.59 12.40
CA LEU A 184 -3.71 -1.40 13.17
C LEU A 184 -2.39 -1.66 13.91
N SER A 185 -1.37 -0.84 13.69
CA SER A 185 -0.05 -0.98 14.32
C SER A 185 0.40 0.33 14.94
N TRP A 186 0.56 0.37 16.26
CA TRP A 186 1.08 1.53 16.99
C TRP A 186 2.60 1.40 17.15
N VAL A 187 3.32 2.32 16.52
CA VAL A 187 4.78 2.38 16.54
C VAL A 187 5.23 3.42 17.56
N ASP A 188 6.12 3.05 18.48
CA ASP A 188 6.77 4.01 19.40
C ASP A 188 7.85 4.78 18.64
N VAL A 189 7.53 6.01 18.26
CA VAL A 189 8.41 6.86 17.46
C VAL A 189 9.66 7.29 18.23
N ARG A 190 9.58 7.40 19.57
CA ARG A 190 10.73 7.77 20.41
C ARG A 190 11.84 6.73 20.28
N ARG A 191 11.48 5.44 20.29
CA ARG A 191 12.42 4.33 20.10
C ARG A 191 13.00 4.28 18.68
N LEU A 192 12.29 4.79 17.67
CA LEU A 192 12.85 4.91 16.32
C LEU A 192 14.04 5.85 16.24
N LYS A 193 14.14 6.85 17.12
CA LYS A 193 15.25 7.81 17.14
C LYS A 193 16.55 7.19 17.67
N ASP A 194 16.42 6.25 18.60
CA ASP A 194 17.55 5.67 19.34
C ASP A 194 18.19 4.47 18.63
N GLU A 195 17.47 3.84 17.69
CA GLU A 195 17.93 2.63 17.00
C GLU A 195 18.71 2.96 15.72
N SER A 196 19.66 2.09 15.34
CA SER A 196 20.32 2.17 14.03
C SER A 196 19.34 1.97 12.88
N ALA A 197 19.59 2.60 11.73
CA ALA A 197 18.70 2.52 10.57
C ALA A 197 18.39 1.07 10.14
N SER A 198 19.38 0.17 10.20
CA SER A 198 19.22 -1.24 9.88
C SER A 198 18.31 -1.97 10.86
N THR A 199 18.42 -1.68 12.16
CA THR A 199 17.60 -2.28 13.22
C THR A 199 16.16 -1.79 13.12
N LYS A 200 15.93 -0.49 12.86
CA LYS A 200 14.60 0.13 12.68
C LYS A 200 13.78 -0.58 11.62
N ILE A 201 14.38 -0.87 10.48
CA ILE A 201 13.69 -1.53 9.36
C ILE A 201 13.37 -2.99 9.70
N TYR A 202 14.29 -3.69 10.36
CA TYR A 202 14.14 -5.13 10.64
C TYR A 202 13.16 -5.44 11.77
N ARG A 203 13.18 -4.61 12.81
CA ARG A 203 12.37 -4.76 14.02
C ARG A 203 11.76 -3.41 14.39
N PRO A 204 10.77 -2.95 13.62
CA PRO A 204 10.12 -1.69 13.97
C PRO A 204 9.57 -1.79 15.39
N PRO A 205 9.70 -0.75 16.22
CA PRO A 205 9.27 -0.75 17.62
C PRO A 205 7.74 -0.63 17.70
N ILE A 206 7.05 -1.72 17.30
CA ILE A 206 5.60 -1.83 17.41
C ILE A 206 5.24 -2.09 18.86
N SER A 207 4.65 -1.10 19.53
CA SER A 207 4.22 -1.17 20.93
C SER A 207 2.91 -1.93 21.11
N ALA A 208 2.03 -1.88 20.09
CA ALA A 208 0.77 -2.59 20.08
C ALA A 208 0.34 -2.83 18.62
N TRP A 209 -0.48 -3.84 18.42
CA TRP A 209 -1.12 -4.13 17.15
C TRP A 209 -2.50 -4.74 17.37
N ALA A 210 -3.38 -4.61 16.39
CA ALA A 210 -4.67 -5.28 16.31
C ALA A 210 -4.98 -5.62 14.85
N SER A 211 -5.69 -6.71 14.61
CA SER A 211 -6.27 -7.05 13.32
C SER A 211 -7.79 -7.13 13.51
N LEU A 212 -8.49 -6.26 12.81
CA LEU A 212 -9.95 -6.24 12.78
C LEU A 212 -10.41 -7.19 11.65
N PRO A 213 -11.36 -8.11 11.88
CA PRO A 213 -11.84 -9.05 10.87
C PRO A 213 -12.81 -8.37 9.89
N ILE A 214 -12.54 -7.13 9.53
CA ILE A 214 -13.27 -6.32 8.56
C ILE A 214 -12.28 -5.62 7.62
N GLY A 215 -12.54 -5.75 6.33
CA GLY A 215 -11.87 -5.03 5.26
C GLY A 215 -12.91 -4.55 4.26
N VAL A 216 -12.47 -3.99 3.13
CA VAL A 216 -13.40 -3.39 2.16
C VAL A 216 -14.34 -4.40 1.52
N VAL A 217 -13.90 -5.65 1.29
CA VAL A 217 -14.73 -6.71 0.73
C VAL A 217 -15.73 -7.21 1.76
N THR A 218 -15.23 -7.64 2.93
CA THR A 218 -16.08 -8.23 3.98
C THR A 218 -17.12 -7.25 4.53
N LEU A 219 -16.79 -5.96 4.64
CA LEU A 219 -17.74 -4.94 5.07
C LEU A 219 -18.80 -4.65 4.00
N SER A 220 -18.42 -4.59 2.72
CA SER A 220 -19.36 -4.41 1.62
C SER A 220 -20.31 -5.61 1.46
N GLU A 221 -19.81 -6.84 1.68
CA GLU A 221 -20.66 -8.05 1.67
C GLU A 221 -21.62 -8.08 2.86
N ARG A 222 -21.16 -7.69 4.04
CA ARG A 222 -21.97 -7.66 5.27
C ARG A 222 -23.06 -6.60 5.23
N ILE A 223 -22.80 -5.45 4.61
CA ILE A 223 -23.74 -4.33 4.45
C ILE A 223 -23.77 -3.96 2.97
N PRO A 224 -24.59 -4.65 2.17
CA PRO A 224 -24.80 -4.30 0.77
C PRO A 224 -25.35 -2.89 0.63
N GLU A 225 -24.92 -2.19 -0.41
CA GLU A 225 -25.40 -0.84 -0.67
C GLU A 225 -26.86 -0.86 -1.15
N LEU A 226 -27.72 -0.13 -0.44
CA LEU A 226 -29.14 0.05 -0.73
C LEU A 226 -29.38 1.50 -1.18
N GLU A 227 -30.63 1.81 -1.58
CA GLU A 227 -31.04 3.16 -2.01
C GLU A 227 -30.76 4.23 -0.94
N ASN A 228 -31.02 3.91 0.33
CA ASN A 228 -30.69 4.81 1.45
C ASN A 228 -29.20 4.71 1.78
N ARG A 229 -28.37 5.37 0.99
CA ARG A 229 -26.90 5.37 1.10
C ARG A 229 -26.41 5.90 2.44
N THR A 230 -27.06 6.93 2.96
CA THR A 230 -26.71 7.51 4.26
C THR A 230 -26.88 6.49 5.38
N LEU A 231 -28.00 5.78 5.41
CA LEU A 231 -28.23 4.72 6.39
C LEU A 231 -27.23 3.58 6.24
N CYS A 232 -26.94 3.13 5.02
CA CYS A 232 -25.93 2.10 4.74
C CYS A 232 -24.55 2.53 5.27
N TYR A 233 -24.14 3.77 4.99
CA TYR A 233 -22.86 4.30 5.42
C TYR A 233 -22.74 4.36 6.94
N GLU A 234 -23.74 4.89 7.65
CA GLU A 234 -23.75 4.92 9.11
C GLU A 234 -23.82 3.52 9.74
N THR A 235 -24.52 2.58 9.09
CA THR A 235 -24.52 1.16 9.51
C THR A 235 -23.13 0.55 9.36
N MET A 236 -22.43 0.78 8.23
CA MET A 236 -21.03 0.36 8.06
C MET A 236 -20.14 0.93 9.17
N LYS A 237 -20.27 2.22 9.48
CA LYS A 237 -19.50 2.88 10.57
C LYS A 237 -19.81 2.25 11.92
N SER A 238 -21.07 1.91 12.21
CA SER A 238 -21.46 1.23 13.44
C SER A 238 -20.77 -0.13 13.57
N VAL A 239 -20.79 -0.92 12.50
CA VAL A 239 -20.09 -2.23 12.46
C VAL A 239 -18.59 -2.06 12.73
N VAL A 240 -17.94 -1.05 12.14
CA VAL A 240 -16.53 -0.78 12.37
C VAL A 240 -16.25 -0.40 13.82
N ARG A 241 -17.09 0.46 14.43
CA ARG A 241 -16.98 0.83 15.86
C ARG A 241 -17.11 -0.39 16.77
N ASP A 242 -18.03 -1.31 16.46
CA ASP A 242 -18.23 -2.55 17.21
C ASP A 242 -17.01 -3.46 17.12
N GLU A 243 -16.40 -3.62 15.93
CA GLU A 243 -15.19 -4.44 15.79
C GLU A 243 -13.98 -3.82 16.51
N ILE A 244 -13.83 -2.49 16.50
CA ILE A 244 -12.81 -1.79 17.30
C ILE A 244 -13.04 -2.02 18.81
N ASN A 245 -14.29 -1.95 19.29
CA ASN A 245 -14.63 -2.21 20.67
C ASN A 245 -14.30 -3.66 21.07
N LYS A 246 -14.72 -4.65 20.28
CA LYS A 246 -14.46 -6.08 20.48
C LYS A 246 -12.97 -6.42 20.50
N SER A 247 -12.17 -5.74 19.70
CA SER A 247 -10.72 -5.95 19.64
C SER A 247 -9.99 -5.48 20.91
N GLY A 248 -10.63 -4.71 21.77
CA GLY A 248 -10.03 -4.12 22.97
C GLY A 248 -8.98 -3.05 22.69
N CYS A 249 -8.83 -2.60 21.42
CA CYS A 249 -7.80 -1.62 21.06
C CYS A 249 -8.27 -0.16 21.16
N LYS A 250 -9.56 0.11 21.33
CA LYS A 250 -10.19 1.44 21.29
C LYS A 250 -9.44 2.50 22.13
N ASN A 251 -9.03 2.15 23.33
CA ASN A 251 -8.43 3.10 24.27
C ASN A 251 -6.90 3.24 24.12
N ARG A 252 -6.29 2.47 23.19
CA ARG A 252 -4.83 2.51 23.00
C ARG A 252 -4.39 3.86 22.46
N PHE A 253 -3.52 4.54 23.19
CA PHE A 253 -2.89 5.81 22.83
C PHE A 253 -3.85 6.98 22.49
N VAL A 254 -5.16 6.88 22.77
CA VAL A 254 -6.14 7.93 22.43
C VAL A 254 -5.75 9.29 22.99
N ASN A 255 -5.26 9.36 24.23
CA ASN A 255 -4.81 10.61 24.84
C ASN A 255 -3.61 11.21 24.09
N THR A 256 -2.66 10.37 23.64
CA THR A 256 -1.52 10.81 22.82
C THR A 256 -1.98 11.48 21.52
N PHE A 257 -3.05 10.94 20.89
CA PHE A 257 -3.64 11.55 19.69
C PHE A 257 -4.39 12.85 20.02
N LYS A 258 -5.18 12.88 21.09
CA LYS A 258 -5.87 14.11 21.55
C LYS A 258 -4.89 15.24 21.86
N GLU A 259 -3.73 14.92 22.42
CA GLU A 259 -2.64 15.86 22.68
C GLU A 259 -1.87 16.30 21.43
N GLY A 260 -2.23 15.79 20.25
CA GLY A 260 -1.53 16.09 19.00
C GLY A 260 -0.13 15.46 18.88
N LYS A 261 0.22 14.52 19.78
CA LYS A 261 1.51 13.79 19.80
C LYS A 261 1.47 12.49 19.01
N GLY A 262 0.32 12.13 18.42
CA GLY A 262 0.14 10.99 17.51
C GLY A 262 -0.05 11.46 16.09
N HIS A 263 0.27 10.57 15.10
CA HIS A 263 -0.15 10.75 13.72
C HIS A 263 -0.56 9.42 13.09
N ILE A 264 -1.36 9.49 12.02
CA ILE A 264 -1.83 8.32 11.27
C ILE A 264 -1.04 8.21 9.97
N ILE A 265 -0.60 7.00 9.64
CA ILE A 265 -0.16 6.61 8.30
C ILE A 265 -1.21 5.65 7.76
N GLY A 266 -1.88 6.03 6.68
CA GLY A 266 -2.83 5.16 6.00
C GLY A 266 -2.22 4.56 4.75
N THR A 267 -2.26 3.24 4.61
CA THR A 267 -1.81 2.53 3.44
C THR A 267 -2.97 1.80 2.74
N SER A 268 -2.66 1.19 1.60
CA SER A 268 -3.64 0.47 0.78
C SER A 268 -4.51 1.33 -0.14
N GLY A 269 -5.38 0.62 -0.90
CA GLY A 269 -6.13 1.21 -2.01
C GLY A 269 -7.13 2.30 -1.60
N THR A 270 -7.73 2.20 -0.41
CA THR A 270 -8.69 3.20 0.07
C THR A 270 -8.04 4.56 0.26
N ILE A 271 -7.00 4.61 1.10
CA ILE A 271 -6.35 5.88 1.45
C ILE A 271 -5.71 6.54 0.22
N THR A 272 -5.10 5.75 -0.66
CA THR A 272 -4.53 6.28 -1.91
C THR A 272 -5.58 6.78 -2.88
N SER A 273 -6.78 6.17 -2.90
CA SER A 273 -7.92 6.68 -3.68
C SER A 273 -8.45 8.00 -3.11
N LEU A 274 -8.64 8.10 -1.79
CA LEU A 274 -9.05 9.37 -1.15
C LEU A 274 -8.08 10.51 -1.47
N ALA A 275 -6.77 10.22 -1.44
CA ALA A 275 -5.73 11.18 -1.80
C ALA A 275 -5.81 11.59 -3.29
N GLY A 276 -5.99 10.64 -4.22
CA GLY A 276 -6.12 10.92 -5.64
C GLY A 276 -7.33 11.78 -5.97
N ILE A 277 -8.49 11.52 -5.32
CA ILE A 277 -9.70 12.31 -5.48
C ILE A 277 -9.51 13.72 -4.90
N HIS A 278 -8.94 13.81 -3.68
CA HIS A 278 -8.63 15.10 -3.05
C HIS A 278 -7.76 16.00 -3.95
N LEU A 279 -6.75 15.41 -4.58
CA LEU A 279 -5.87 16.10 -5.53
C LEU A 279 -6.50 16.31 -6.92
N LYS A 280 -7.73 15.84 -7.15
CA LYS A 280 -8.44 15.91 -8.46
C LYS A 280 -7.57 15.40 -9.61
N LEU A 281 -6.85 14.31 -9.41
CA LEU A 281 -5.96 13.76 -10.43
C LEU A 281 -6.76 13.17 -11.60
N PRO A 282 -6.38 13.47 -12.86
CA PRO A 282 -7.07 12.94 -14.05
C PRO A 282 -6.87 11.43 -14.24
N TYR A 283 -5.86 10.86 -13.61
CA TYR A 283 -5.55 9.43 -13.47
C TYR A 283 -4.65 9.24 -12.26
N TYR A 284 -4.54 8.02 -11.78
CA TYR A 284 -3.72 7.73 -10.60
C TYR A 284 -2.22 8.00 -10.84
N GLN A 285 -1.61 8.85 -10.01
CA GLN A 285 -0.19 9.24 -10.05
C GLN A 285 0.45 8.94 -8.71
N ARG A 286 1.22 7.84 -8.66
CA ARG A 286 1.86 7.36 -7.43
C ARG A 286 2.77 8.40 -6.79
N ASP A 287 3.57 9.08 -7.59
CA ASP A 287 4.53 10.10 -7.16
C ASP A 287 3.89 11.30 -6.46
N LYS A 288 2.64 11.61 -6.78
CA LYS A 288 1.87 12.66 -6.10
C LYS A 288 1.13 12.18 -4.86
N VAL A 289 0.79 10.89 -4.81
CA VAL A 289 -0.02 10.30 -3.74
C VAL A 289 0.86 9.78 -2.61
N ASP A 290 1.96 9.08 -2.93
CA ASP A 290 2.83 8.46 -1.95
C ASP A 290 3.59 9.52 -1.14
N GLY A 291 3.34 9.55 0.15
CA GLY A 291 3.92 10.54 1.06
C GLY A 291 3.13 11.85 1.17
N LEU A 292 1.94 11.95 0.58
CA LEU A 292 1.08 13.12 0.75
C LEU A 292 0.68 13.30 2.22
N TRP A 293 0.68 14.53 2.69
CA TRP A 293 0.06 14.95 3.94
C TRP A 293 -1.39 15.38 3.67
N LEU A 294 -2.34 14.49 3.90
CA LEU A 294 -3.78 14.72 3.71
C LEU A 294 -4.41 15.14 5.03
N ARG A 295 -5.06 16.31 5.06
CA ARG A 295 -5.82 16.72 6.25
C ARG A 295 -6.97 15.75 6.49
N THR A 296 -7.14 15.31 7.74
CA THR A 296 -8.24 14.40 8.10
C THR A 296 -9.60 14.96 7.72
N SER A 297 -9.80 16.28 7.89
CA SER A 297 -11.04 16.97 7.47
C SER A 297 -11.30 16.84 5.96
N ASP A 298 -10.26 16.87 5.14
CA ASP A 298 -10.40 16.73 3.68
C ASP A 298 -10.65 15.28 3.27
N ALA A 299 -9.99 14.32 3.94
CA ALA A 299 -10.30 12.89 3.77
C ALA A 299 -11.77 12.61 4.08
N ILE A 300 -12.29 13.11 5.20
CA ILE A 300 -13.71 12.95 5.60
C ILE A 300 -14.66 13.63 4.60
N LYS A 301 -14.31 14.80 4.06
CA LYS A 301 -15.13 15.43 3.00
C LYS A 301 -15.21 14.56 1.75
N VAL A 302 -14.08 13.99 1.32
CA VAL A 302 -14.05 13.05 0.19
C VAL A 302 -14.86 11.79 0.53
N SER A 303 -14.71 11.21 1.71
CA SER A 303 -15.50 10.05 2.16
C SER A 303 -17.00 10.31 2.08
N ARG A 304 -17.47 11.44 2.60
CA ARG A 304 -18.88 11.84 2.57
C ARG A 304 -19.39 12.03 1.14
N HIS A 305 -18.59 12.68 0.30
CA HIS A 305 -18.95 12.85 -1.11
C HIS A 305 -19.07 11.47 -1.80
N MET A 306 -18.07 10.59 -1.64
CA MET A 306 -18.09 9.26 -2.26
C MET A 306 -19.24 8.40 -1.73
N SER A 307 -19.60 8.47 -0.46
CA SER A 307 -20.72 7.71 0.11
C SER A 307 -22.09 8.22 -0.34
N SER A 308 -22.22 9.46 -0.80
CA SER A 308 -23.47 10.01 -1.35
C SER A 308 -23.72 9.62 -2.80
N LEU A 309 -22.67 9.31 -3.56
CA LEU A 309 -22.75 8.92 -4.96
C LEU A 309 -23.22 7.46 -5.13
N SER A 310 -23.89 7.16 -6.24
CA SER A 310 -24.16 5.79 -6.67
C SER A 310 -22.88 5.09 -7.13
N PRO A 311 -22.85 3.74 -7.20
CA PRO A 311 -21.71 3.00 -7.73
C PRO A 311 -21.29 3.46 -9.14
N ALA A 312 -22.29 3.74 -10.01
CA ALA A 312 -22.06 4.20 -11.38
C ALA A 312 -21.45 5.61 -11.44
N GLU A 313 -21.84 6.51 -10.51
CA GLU A 313 -21.23 7.84 -10.41
C GLU A 313 -19.80 7.75 -9.86
N ARG A 314 -19.55 6.93 -8.82
CA ARG A 314 -18.21 6.69 -8.30
C ARG A 314 -17.24 6.10 -9.32
N ALA A 315 -17.74 5.21 -10.19
CA ALA A 315 -16.94 4.61 -11.26
C ALA A 315 -16.42 5.63 -12.29
N LYS A 316 -17.09 6.79 -12.40
CA LYS A 316 -16.68 7.90 -13.28
C LYS A 316 -15.53 8.74 -12.69
N GLU A 317 -15.25 8.59 -11.38
CA GLU A 317 -14.12 9.30 -10.77
C GLU A 317 -12.79 8.80 -11.35
N PRO A 318 -11.96 9.69 -11.94
CA PRO A 318 -10.80 9.30 -12.75
C PRO A 318 -9.78 8.39 -12.05
N CYS A 319 -9.66 8.53 -10.71
CA CYS A 319 -8.68 7.77 -9.92
C CYS A 319 -9.19 6.44 -9.36
N ILE A 320 -10.49 6.10 -9.52
CA ILE A 320 -11.12 4.94 -8.87
C ILE A 320 -11.28 3.78 -9.86
N GLY A 321 -11.99 4.01 -10.97
CA GLY A 321 -12.39 2.97 -11.90
C GLY A 321 -13.46 2.02 -11.34
N GLU A 322 -14.11 1.26 -12.22
CA GLU A 322 -15.26 0.40 -11.89
C GLU A 322 -14.95 -0.67 -10.82
N GLU A 323 -13.77 -1.27 -10.88
CA GLU A 323 -13.37 -2.37 -9.98
C GLU A 323 -13.30 -1.96 -8.51
N ARG A 324 -13.07 -0.65 -8.22
CA ARG A 324 -12.94 -0.12 -6.86
C ARG A 324 -14.17 0.62 -6.37
N ALA A 325 -15.02 1.08 -7.27
CA ALA A 325 -16.18 1.93 -6.96
C ALA A 325 -17.10 1.32 -5.88
N ASN A 326 -17.34 0.00 -5.96
CA ASN A 326 -18.20 -0.72 -5.02
C ASN A 326 -17.55 -0.94 -3.63
N LEU A 327 -16.22 -0.95 -3.55
CA LEU A 327 -15.49 -1.21 -2.31
C LEU A 327 -15.07 0.06 -1.57
N LEU A 328 -15.10 1.21 -2.25
CA LEU A 328 -14.58 2.46 -1.72
C LEU A 328 -15.36 2.94 -0.51
N VAL A 329 -16.70 2.81 -0.53
CA VAL A 329 -17.58 3.28 0.57
C VAL A 329 -17.27 2.57 1.88
N ALA A 330 -17.06 1.24 1.83
CA ALA A 330 -16.63 0.48 2.99
C ALA A 330 -15.26 0.95 3.52
N GLY A 331 -14.32 1.23 2.62
CA GLY A 331 -13.02 1.78 2.98
C GLY A 331 -13.12 3.17 3.60
N CYS A 332 -14.01 4.03 3.09
CA CYS A 332 -14.32 5.33 3.65
C CYS A 332 -14.87 5.20 5.08
N ALA A 333 -15.84 4.30 5.31
CA ALA A 333 -16.42 4.07 6.63
C ALA A 333 -15.36 3.60 7.66
N ILE A 334 -14.47 2.69 7.24
CA ILE A 334 -13.35 2.24 8.08
C ILE A 334 -12.42 3.42 8.42
N THR A 335 -12.05 4.22 7.41
CA THR A 335 -11.17 5.38 7.59
C THR A 335 -11.76 6.41 8.54
N ASP A 336 -13.05 6.76 8.35
CA ASP A 336 -13.74 7.76 9.17
C ASP A 336 -13.76 7.34 10.65
N VAL A 337 -14.14 6.08 10.94
CA VAL A 337 -14.20 5.58 12.31
C VAL A 337 -12.81 5.50 12.97
N ILE A 338 -11.77 5.16 12.21
CA ILE A 338 -10.39 5.19 12.72
C ILE A 338 -9.99 6.62 13.07
N CYS A 339 -10.31 7.60 12.22
CA CYS A 339 -10.02 9.01 12.50
C CYS A 339 -10.86 9.59 13.65
N GLU A 340 -12.09 9.13 13.84
CA GLU A 340 -12.93 9.46 15.00
C GLU A 340 -12.34 8.90 16.30
N THR A 341 -11.82 7.67 16.26
CA THR A 341 -11.27 6.98 17.43
C THR A 341 -9.91 7.52 17.84
N TRP A 342 -9.03 7.77 16.87
CA TRP A 342 -7.70 8.33 17.07
C TRP A 342 -7.58 9.67 16.33
N PRO A 343 -7.99 10.78 16.97
CA PRO A 343 -8.11 12.09 16.30
C PRO A 343 -6.73 12.67 15.96
N ALA A 344 -6.30 12.45 14.71
CA ALA A 344 -5.14 13.08 14.12
C ALA A 344 -5.58 14.18 13.15
N LYS A 345 -4.88 15.32 13.14
CA LYS A 345 -5.19 16.42 12.21
C LYS A 345 -4.87 16.08 10.77
N ILE A 346 -3.90 15.18 10.56
CA ILE A 346 -3.30 14.86 9.26
C ILE A 346 -3.05 13.36 9.17
N ILE A 347 -3.32 12.79 8.01
CA ILE A 347 -2.97 11.42 7.62
C ILE A 347 -1.79 11.50 6.65
N ARG A 348 -0.72 10.74 6.92
CA ARG A 348 0.34 10.50 5.94
C ARG A 348 -0.11 9.40 5.00
N VAL A 349 -0.22 9.67 3.73
CA VAL A 349 -0.65 8.68 2.73
C VAL A 349 0.53 7.82 2.31
N ALA A 350 0.36 6.50 2.28
CA ALA A 350 1.38 5.56 1.85
C ALA A 350 0.87 4.70 0.68
N ASP A 351 1.49 4.83 -0.51
CA ASP A 351 1.34 3.85 -1.59
C ASP A 351 2.46 2.81 -1.54
N ARG A 352 2.73 2.37 -0.33
CA ARG A 352 3.71 1.34 0.03
C ARG A 352 3.20 0.59 1.25
N GLY A 353 3.63 -0.67 1.41
CA GLY A 353 3.14 -1.52 2.50
C GLY A 353 3.85 -2.88 2.51
N LEU A 354 3.08 -3.99 2.47
CA LEU A 354 3.60 -5.35 2.58
C LEU A 354 4.73 -5.67 1.60
N ARG A 355 4.56 -5.35 0.31
CA ARG A 355 5.54 -5.67 -0.74
C ARG A 355 6.87 -4.95 -0.53
N GLU A 356 6.81 -3.67 -0.19
CA GLU A 356 7.98 -2.86 0.12
C GLU A 356 8.67 -3.39 1.39
N GLY A 357 7.91 -3.75 2.42
CA GLY A 357 8.44 -4.38 3.64
C GLY A 357 9.12 -5.73 3.37
N MET A 358 8.54 -6.56 2.50
CA MET A 358 9.16 -7.81 2.04
C MET A 358 10.47 -7.58 1.31
N LEU A 359 10.49 -6.62 0.35
CA LEU A 359 11.70 -6.28 -0.40
C LEU A 359 12.82 -5.80 0.50
N MET A 360 12.53 -4.89 1.45
CA MET A 360 13.50 -4.42 2.45
C MET A 360 14.07 -5.60 3.24
N GLY A 361 13.21 -6.52 3.72
CA GLY A 361 13.65 -7.72 4.42
C GLY A 361 14.58 -8.62 3.60
N LEU A 362 14.23 -8.89 2.34
CA LEU A 362 15.02 -9.72 1.42
C LEU A 362 16.40 -9.09 1.11
N MET A 363 16.45 -7.77 0.93
CA MET A 363 17.68 -7.05 0.59
C MET A 363 18.64 -6.96 1.77
N GLN A 364 18.13 -6.76 2.99
CA GLN A 364 18.94 -6.70 4.21
C GLN A 364 19.54 -8.04 4.62
N GLN A 365 18.81 -9.15 4.45
CA GLN A 365 19.38 -10.49 4.70
C GLN A 365 20.66 -10.73 3.88
N ARG A 366 20.74 -10.16 2.68
CA ARG A 366 21.93 -10.23 1.83
C ARG A 366 23.11 -9.47 2.41
N GLN A 367 22.89 -8.28 2.98
CA GLN A 367 23.99 -7.50 3.57
C GLN A 367 24.61 -8.23 4.75
N LYS A 368 23.79 -8.87 5.61
CA LYS A 368 24.31 -9.68 6.73
C LYS A 368 25.15 -10.87 6.25
N VAL A 369 24.68 -11.61 5.23
CA VAL A 369 25.44 -12.74 4.66
C VAL A 369 26.75 -12.27 4.02
N LYS A 370 26.80 -11.11 3.39
CA LYS A 370 28.05 -10.55 2.83
C LYS A 370 29.04 -10.18 3.93
N ILE A 371 28.57 -9.53 5.01
CA ILE A 371 29.41 -9.13 6.14
C ILE A 371 29.97 -10.37 6.87
N MET A 372 29.15 -11.43 7.02
CA MET A 372 29.61 -12.69 7.65
C MET A 372 30.59 -13.47 6.80
N ASN A 373 30.53 -13.35 5.46
CA ASN A 373 31.42 -14.06 4.53
C ASN A 373 32.63 -13.22 4.10
N GLY A 374 32.86 -12.05 4.70
CA GLY A 374 34.06 -11.22 4.44
C GLY A 374 34.13 -10.65 3.01
N LEU A 375 32.98 -10.52 2.32
CA LEU A 375 32.86 -10.00 0.96
C LEU A 375 32.29 -8.58 0.92
#